data_b30a39783e54adfb93383293a1b8ba38
#
_entry.id   b30a39783e54adfb93383293a1b8ba38
#
_cell.length_a   1.000
_cell.length_b   1.000
_cell.length_c   1.000
_cell.angle_alpha   90.00
_cell.angle_beta   90.00
_cell.angle_gamma   90.00
#
_symmetry.space_group_name_H-M   'P 1'
#
loop_
_entity.id
_entity.type
_entity.pdbx_description
1 polymer ?
#
loop_
_entity_poly.entity_id
_entity_poly.type
_entity_poly.pdbx_seq_one_letter_code
_entity_poly.pdbx_strand_id
1 'polypeptide(L)'
;MREVAVDRFVGARPHEVADALDPASVVEYEESFNVLDVEADGSETVVTAGSRGLTLSLRFEPTESGIRYEQLEDAGPLAEMWTGIGWEAENEGTRVTARSGVSLGLPLKSVTDRIAAWKRRGELKRALRNLDAELS
;
A
#
# COMPACT_ATOMS: atom_id res chain seq x y z
N MET A 1 14.27 -1.21 10.39
CA MET A 1 13.23 -1.26 9.36
C MET A 1 13.59 -2.26 8.28
N ARG A 2 12.61 -3.00 7.86
CA ARG A 2 12.76 -4.04 6.84
C ARG A 2 11.97 -3.64 5.60
N GLU A 3 12.55 -3.82 4.41
CA GLU A 3 11.86 -3.51 3.17
C GLU A 3 11.49 -4.78 2.40
N VAL A 4 10.35 -4.72 1.72
CA VAL A 4 9.89 -5.76 0.80
C VAL A 4 9.48 -5.12 -0.51
N ALA A 5 9.52 -5.88 -1.58
CA ALA A 5 9.07 -5.43 -2.89
C ALA A 5 8.38 -6.58 -3.62
N VAL A 6 7.31 -6.27 -4.31
CA VAL A 6 6.61 -7.22 -5.19
C VAL A 6 6.26 -6.50 -6.48
N ASP A 7 6.09 -7.25 -7.55
CA ASP A 7 5.65 -6.66 -8.82
C ASP A 7 4.68 -7.60 -9.52
N ARG A 8 3.96 -7.05 -10.50
CA ARG A 8 3.03 -7.82 -11.31
C ARG A 8 2.82 -7.13 -12.64
N PHE A 9 2.78 -7.91 -13.72
CA PHE A 9 2.33 -7.42 -15.01
C PHE A 9 0.81 -7.43 -15.05
N VAL A 10 0.22 -6.29 -15.46
CA VAL A 10 -1.23 -6.13 -15.56
C VAL A 10 -1.53 -5.78 -17.01
N GLY A 11 -2.52 -6.45 -17.61
CA GLY A 11 -2.87 -6.27 -19.02
C GLY A 11 -3.65 -4.98 -19.34
N ALA A 12 -3.74 -4.04 -18.41
CA ALA A 12 -4.40 -2.75 -18.60
C ALA A 12 -3.37 -1.67 -18.88
N ARG A 13 -3.82 -0.55 -19.44
CA ARG A 13 -2.95 0.59 -19.75
C ARG A 13 -2.57 1.35 -18.47
N PRO A 14 -1.43 2.06 -18.47
CA PRO A 14 -1.01 2.82 -17.27
C PRO A 14 -2.07 3.76 -16.70
N HIS A 15 -2.83 4.46 -17.54
CA HIS A 15 -3.87 5.35 -17.02
C HIS A 15 -5.02 4.62 -16.35
N GLU A 16 -5.33 3.41 -16.82
CA GLU A 16 -6.36 2.58 -16.18
C GLU A 16 -5.88 2.07 -14.82
N VAL A 17 -4.60 1.72 -14.73
CA VAL A 17 -3.97 1.34 -13.46
C VAL A 17 -4.00 2.53 -12.50
N ALA A 18 -3.60 3.72 -12.98
CA ALA A 18 -3.61 4.93 -12.15
C ALA A 18 -4.99 5.23 -11.59
N ASP A 19 -6.02 5.12 -12.43
CA ASP A 19 -7.40 5.38 -12.01
C ASP A 19 -7.90 4.37 -10.97
N ALA A 20 -7.43 3.12 -11.05
CA ALA A 20 -7.83 2.07 -10.12
C ALA A 20 -7.07 2.12 -8.79
N LEU A 21 -5.96 2.85 -8.72
CA LEU A 21 -5.12 2.94 -7.51
C LEU A 21 -5.34 4.26 -6.75
N ASP A 22 -6.59 4.66 -6.59
CA ASP A 22 -6.91 5.76 -5.67
C ASP A 22 -6.69 5.29 -4.22
N PRO A 23 -6.47 6.21 -3.27
CA PRO A 23 -6.12 5.85 -1.90
C PRO A 23 -7.06 4.85 -1.22
N ALA A 24 -8.36 5.06 -1.29
CA ALA A 24 -9.32 4.14 -0.68
C ALA A 24 -9.24 2.74 -1.30
N SER A 25 -9.14 2.66 -2.63
CA SER A 25 -9.06 1.39 -3.34
C SER A 25 -7.79 0.61 -2.99
N VAL A 26 -6.65 1.30 -2.82
CA VAL A 26 -5.40 0.66 -2.41
C VAL A 26 -5.60 -0.07 -1.08
N VAL A 27 -6.21 0.59 -0.09
CA VAL A 27 -6.48 -0.01 1.22
C VAL A 27 -7.39 -1.22 1.07
N GLU A 28 -8.43 -1.12 0.26
CA GLU A 28 -9.37 -2.22 0.02
C GLU A 28 -8.70 -3.41 -0.67
N TYR A 29 -7.82 -3.17 -1.65
CA TYR A 29 -7.12 -4.25 -2.35
C TYR A 29 -6.21 -5.05 -1.41
N GLU A 30 -5.65 -4.43 -0.39
CA GLU A 30 -4.81 -5.13 0.59
C GLU A 30 -5.60 -6.06 1.49
N GLU A 31 -6.88 -5.79 1.68
CA GLU A 31 -7.82 -6.60 2.47
C GLU A 31 -7.47 -6.76 3.95
N SER A 32 -6.60 -5.90 4.47
CA SER A 32 -6.19 -5.96 5.88
C SER A 32 -7.07 -5.09 6.77
N PHE A 33 -7.62 -4.02 6.22
CA PHE A 33 -8.44 -3.05 6.96
C PHE A 33 -9.60 -2.59 6.09
N ASN A 34 -10.65 -2.10 6.76
CA ASN A 34 -11.79 -1.48 6.09
C ASN A 34 -11.62 0.03 6.09
N VAL A 35 -11.96 0.69 4.99
CA VAL A 35 -11.92 2.14 4.90
C VAL A 35 -13.07 2.71 5.73
N LEU A 36 -12.76 3.58 6.68
CA LEU A 36 -13.74 4.25 7.55
C LEU A 36 -13.99 5.69 7.13
N ASP A 37 -12.97 6.38 6.65
CA ASP A 37 -13.06 7.77 6.24
C ASP A 37 -11.97 8.13 5.25
N VAL A 38 -12.24 9.10 4.39
CA VAL A 38 -11.27 9.61 3.40
C VAL A 38 -11.36 11.13 3.41
N GLU A 39 -10.26 11.81 3.68
CA GLU A 39 -10.18 13.27 3.64
C GLU A 39 -9.09 13.71 2.68
N ALA A 40 -9.48 14.49 1.67
CA ALA A 40 -8.54 15.05 0.71
C ALA A 40 -8.20 16.49 1.10
N ASP A 41 -6.91 16.84 1.05
CA ASP A 41 -6.42 18.18 1.34
C ASP A 41 -5.29 18.50 0.35
N GLY A 42 -5.62 19.25 -0.69
CA GLY A 42 -4.67 19.53 -1.77
C GLY A 42 -4.28 18.25 -2.49
N SER A 43 -2.98 17.96 -2.58
CA SER A 43 -2.47 16.76 -3.21
C SER A 43 -2.40 15.56 -2.26
N GLU A 44 -2.67 15.79 -0.97
CA GLU A 44 -2.63 14.73 0.04
C GLU A 44 -4.02 14.18 0.32
N THR A 45 -4.09 12.90 0.65
CA THR A 45 -5.34 12.26 1.08
C THR A 45 -5.02 11.42 2.32
N VAL A 46 -5.83 11.60 3.36
CA VAL A 46 -5.71 10.78 4.58
C VAL A 46 -6.85 9.78 4.58
N VAL A 47 -6.51 8.50 4.62
CA VAL A 47 -7.47 7.41 4.74
C VAL A 47 -7.41 6.88 6.16
N THR A 48 -8.56 6.90 6.84
CA THR A 48 -8.69 6.25 8.14
C THR A 48 -9.26 4.86 7.91
N ALA A 49 -8.58 3.87 8.44
CA ALA A 49 -8.95 2.47 8.23
C ALA A 49 -9.02 1.74 9.56
N GLY A 50 -9.82 0.71 9.65
CA GLY A 50 -9.99 -0.03 10.90
C GLY A 50 -10.25 -1.49 10.71
N SER A 51 -9.86 -2.29 11.70
CA SER A 51 -10.11 -3.72 11.76
C SER A 51 -9.94 -4.20 13.21
N ARG A 52 -10.90 -4.98 13.67
CA ARG A 52 -10.84 -5.65 14.99
C ARG A 52 -10.47 -4.72 16.16
N GLY A 53 -11.09 -3.55 16.21
CA GLY A 53 -10.84 -2.59 17.29
C GLY A 53 -9.60 -1.74 17.11
N LEU A 54 -8.84 -1.95 16.05
CA LEU A 54 -7.69 -1.13 15.70
C LEU A 54 -8.10 -0.10 14.65
N THR A 55 -7.58 1.11 14.79
CA THR A 55 -7.78 2.18 13.81
C THR A 55 -6.42 2.76 13.46
N LEU A 56 -6.20 3.02 12.20
CA LEU A 56 -4.96 3.65 11.73
C LEU A 56 -5.28 4.70 10.68
N SER A 57 -4.37 5.63 10.50
CA SER A 57 -4.48 6.66 9.48
C SER A 57 -3.28 6.58 8.55
N LEU A 58 -3.56 6.66 7.25
CA LEU A 58 -2.56 6.57 6.19
C LEU A 58 -2.62 7.86 5.36
N ARG A 59 -1.47 8.50 5.20
CA ARG A 59 -1.38 9.72 4.38
C ARG A 59 -0.83 9.35 3.02
N PHE A 60 -1.63 9.59 1.99
CA PHE A 60 -1.30 9.32 0.60
C PHE A 60 -0.89 10.59 -0.13
N GLU A 61 0.11 10.49 -0.96
CA GLU A 61 0.51 11.57 -1.85
C GLU A 61 0.98 11.01 -3.20
N PRO A 62 0.74 11.74 -4.31
CA PRO A 62 1.22 11.29 -5.61
C PRO A 62 2.74 11.45 -5.71
N THR A 63 3.34 10.60 -6.55
CA THR A 63 4.77 10.68 -6.89
C THR A 63 4.90 10.75 -8.41
N GLU A 64 6.10 10.94 -8.92
CA GLU A 64 6.33 10.99 -10.37
C GLU A 64 5.88 9.71 -11.09
N SER A 65 6.04 8.57 -10.45
CA SER A 65 5.77 7.27 -11.08
C SER A 65 4.61 6.50 -10.45
N GLY A 66 3.90 7.12 -9.52
CA GLY A 66 2.82 6.41 -8.86
C GLY A 66 2.24 7.13 -7.65
N ILE A 67 2.12 6.39 -6.55
CA ILE A 67 1.55 6.90 -5.31
C ILE A 67 2.36 6.37 -4.13
N ARG A 68 2.44 7.15 -3.06
CA ARG A 68 3.13 6.76 -1.84
C ARG A 68 2.23 7.04 -0.65
N TYR A 69 2.25 6.16 0.34
CA TYR A 69 1.59 6.46 1.60
C TYR A 69 2.45 6.02 2.78
N GLU A 70 2.17 6.64 3.93
CA GLU A 70 2.82 6.29 5.18
C GLU A 70 1.81 6.28 6.31
N GLN A 71 2.06 5.45 7.30
CA GLN A 71 1.26 5.42 8.51
C GLN A 71 1.61 6.64 9.36
N LEU A 72 0.59 7.36 9.79
CA LEU A 72 0.78 8.50 10.67
C LEU A 72 1.09 8.00 12.09
N GLU A 73 1.85 8.79 12.85
CA GLU A 73 2.27 8.45 14.20
C GLU A 73 1.08 8.12 15.10
N ASP A 74 1.30 7.21 16.01
CA ASP A 74 0.34 6.77 17.02
C ASP A 74 -0.97 6.20 16.46
N ALA A 75 -0.94 5.76 15.21
CA ALA A 75 -2.15 5.35 14.52
C ALA A 75 -1.96 4.00 13.83
N GLY A 76 -1.63 2.97 14.57
CA GLY A 76 -1.56 1.63 14.00
C GLY A 76 -0.63 0.69 14.77
N PRO A 77 -0.59 -0.59 14.38
CA PRO A 77 0.17 -1.63 15.08
C PRO A 77 1.67 -1.59 14.80
N LEU A 78 2.10 -0.89 13.75
CA LEU A 78 3.51 -0.77 13.39
C LEU A 78 4.09 0.52 13.97
N ALA A 79 5.36 0.52 14.33
CA ALA A 79 6.04 1.74 14.75
C ALA A 79 6.21 2.68 13.56
N GLU A 80 6.58 2.11 12.41
CA GLU A 80 6.73 2.86 11.17
C GLU A 80 6.31 2.00 9.99
N MET A 81 5.68 2.61 9.00
CA MET A 81 5.35 1.95 7.74
C MET A 81 5.20 2.99 6.64
N TRP A 82 5.83 2.73 5.51
CA TRP A 82 5.61 3.46 4.27
C TRP A 82 5.43 2.46 3.13
N THR A 83 4.71 2.86 2.09
CA THR A 83 4.52 2.04 0.91
C THR A 83 4.50 2.93 -0.33
N GLY A 84 5.25 2.54 -1.35
CA GLY A 84 5.22 3.17 -2.66
C GLY A 84 4.72 2.18 -3.70
N ILE A 85 3.81 2.62 -4.56
CA ILE A 85 3.33 1.82 -5.68
C ILE A 85 3.59 2.62 -6.94
N GLY A 86 4.40 2.06 -7.85
CA GLY A 86 4.72 2.68 -9.12
C GLY A 86 4.19 1.83 -10.27
N TRP A 87 3.99 2.45 -11.42
CA TRP A 87 3.56 1.75 -12.62
C TRP A 87 4.19 2.39 -13.85
N GLU A 88 4.50 1.54 -14.83
CA GLU A 88 5.06 1.99 -16.10
C GLU A 88 4.59 1.08 -17.24
N ALA A 89 4.53 1.63 -18.43
CA ALA A 89 4.11 0.88 -19.61
C ALA A 89 5.10 -0.25 -19.91
N GLU A 90 4.57 -1.43 -20.23
CA GLU A 90 5.38 -2.60 -20.58
C GLU A 90 4.55 -3.53 -21.46
N ASN A 91 5.05 -3.87 -22.64
CA ASN A 91 4.42 -4.89 -23.52
C ASN A 91 2.91 -4.74 -23.70
N GLU A 92 2.44 -3.55 -24.05
CA GLU A 92 1.03 -3.23 -24.24
C GLU A 92 0.18 -3.29 -22.96
N GLY A 93 0.82 -3.40 -21.82
CA GLY A 93 0.18 -3.38 -20.51
C GLY A 93 1.00 -2.51 -19.56
N THR A 94 1.01 -2.89 -18.31
CA THR A 94 1.66 -2.11 -17.26
C THR A 94 2.38 -3.03 -16.27
N ARG A 95 3.62 -2.68 -15.94
CA ARG A 95 4.33 -3.30 -14.82
C ARG A 95 4.04 -2.47 -13.57
N VAL A 96 3.43 -3.09 -12.57
CA VAL A 96 3.13 -2.44 -11.30
C VAL A 96 4.09 -2.99 -10.25
N THR A 97 4.76 -2.10 -9.52
CA THR A 97 5.73 -2.46 -8.48
C THR A 97 5.31 -1.82 -7.17
N ALA A 98 5.22 -2.61 -6.12
CA ALA A 98 4.93 -2.12 -4.77
C ALA A 98 6.12 -2.40 -3.86
N ARG A 99 6.55 -1.38 -3.12
CA ARG A 99 7.62 -1.45 -2.13
C ARG A 99 7.12 -0.95 -0.81
N SER A 100 7.57 -1.56 0.29
CA SER A 100 7.15 -1.12 1.62
C SER A 100 8.26 -1.33 2.62
N GLY A 101 8.42 -0.38 3.53
CA GLY A 101 9.28 -0.51 4.70
C GLY A 101 8.41 -0.63 5.94
N VAL A 102 8.73 -1.56 6.83
CA VAL A 102 7.95 -1.79 8.06
C VAL A 102 8.88 -2.00 9.26
N SER A 103 8.42 -1.56 10.43
CA SER A 103 9.10 -1.78 11.70
C SER A 103 8.07 -1.87 12.82
N LEU A 104 8.22 -2.85 13.70
CA LEU A 104 7.38 -2.98 14.89
C LEU A 104 7.91 -2.16 16.07
N GLY A 105 9.18 -1.73 16.02
CA GLY A 105 9.76 -0.92 17.09
C GLY A 105 9.96 -1.65 18.42
N LEU A 106 9.93 -2.98 18.41
CA LEU A 106 10.06 -3.80 19.62
C LEU A 106 11.49 -4.26 19.84
N PRO A 107 11.85 -4.70 21.08
CA PRO A 107 13.11 -5.38 21.32
C PRO A 107 13.26 -6.58 20.37
N LEU A 108 14.48 -6.98 20.05
CA LEU A 108 14.76 -8.02 19.06
C LEU A 108 14.24 -7.61 17.67
N LYS A 109 14.40 -6.36 17.33
CA LYS A 109 13.89 -5.69 16.15
C LYS A 109 14.13 -6.46 14.85
N SER A 110 15.31 -7.06 14.69
CA SER A 110 15.63 -7.78 13.46
C SER A 110 14.73 -9.00 13.23
N VAL A 111 14.28 -9.67 14.30
CA VAL A 111 13.37 -10.82 14.20
C VAL A 111 11.94 -10.36 13.97
N THR A 112 11.48 -9.40 14.79
CA THR A 112 10.10 -8.89 14.69
C THR A 112 9.86 -8.15 13.39
N ASP A 113 10.83 -7.37 12.91
CA ASP A 113 10.73 -6.68 11.63
C ASP A 113 10.69 -7.66 10.47
N ARG A 114 11.39 -8.80 10.57
CA ARG A 114 11.37 -9.83 9.54
C ARG A 114 9.97 -10.46 9.42
N ILE A 115 9.31 -10.72 10.54
CA ILE A 115 7.95 -11.25 10.56
C ILE A 115 6.97 -10.23 9.99
N ALA A 116 7.08 -8.97 10.39
CA ALA A 116 6.26 -7.89 9.86
C ALA A 116 6.44 -7.73 8.34
N ALA A 117 7.68 -7.80 7.87
CA ALA A 117 7.98 -7.71 6.44
C ALA A 117 7.38 -8.88 5.66
N TRP A 118 7.46 -10.09 6.20
CA TRP A 118 6.86 -11.26 5.56
C TRP A 118 5.34 -11.10 5.41
N LYS A 119 4.68 -10.65 6.47
CA LYS A 119 3.24 -10.38 6.42
C LYS A 119 2.92 -9.28 5.41
N ARG A 120 3.70 -8.21 5.42
CA ARG A 120 3.50 -7.06 4.52
C ARG A 120 3.65 -7.48 3.05
N ARG A 121 4.62 -8.32 2.76
CA ARG A 121 4.82 -8.84 1.41
C ARG A 121 3.57 -9.57 0.91
N GLY A 122 2.95 -10.37 1.78
CA GLY A 122 1.71 -11.06 1.45
C GLY A 122 0.55 -10.10 1.17
N GLU A 123 0.45 -9.02 1.94
CA GLU A 123 -0.56 -7.99 1.74
C GLU A 123 -0.39 -7.28 0.40
N LEU A 124 0.85 -6.94 0.05
CA LEU A 124 1.15 -6.29 -1.23
C LEU A 124 0.88 -7.22 -2.41
N LYS A 125 1.23 -8.48 -2.31
CA LYS A 125 0.91 -9.47 -3.36
C LYS A 125 -0.59 -9.56 -3.57
N ARG A 126 -1.35 -9.59 -2.49
CA ARG A 126 -2.82 -9.64 -2.55
C ARG A 126 -3.37 -8.38 -3.21
N ALA A 127 -2.83 -7.22 -2.85
CA ALA A 127 -3.26 -5.96 -3.44
C ALA A 127 -3.07 -5.95 -4.96
N LEU A 128 -1.91 -6.39 -5.44
CA LEU A 128 -1.65 -6.43 -6.88
C LEU A 128 -2.51 -7.46 -7.60
N ARG A 129 -2.81 -8.61 -6.98
CA ARG A 129 -3.74 -9.58 -7.56
C ARG A 129 -5.14 -9.01 -7.67
N ASN A 130 -5.59 -8.30 -6.64
CA ASN A 130 -6.92 -7.70 -6.62
C ASN A 130 -7.04 -6.56 -7.65
N LEU A 131 -5.99 -5.77 -7.80
CA LEU A 131 -5.90 -4.75 -8.83
C LEU A 131 -6.04 -5.39 -10.23
N ASP A 132 -5.28 -6.43 -10.48
CA ASP A 132 -5.30 -7.13 -11.75
C ASP A 132 -6.70 -7.72 -12.04
N ALA A 133 -7.32 -8.32 -11.04
CA ALA A 133 -8.68 -8.87 -11.17
C ALA A 133 -9.70 -7.78 -11.48
N GLU A 134 -9.56 -6.61 -10.85
CA GLU A 134 -10.47 -5.47 -11.07
C GLU A 134 -10.38 -4.95 -12.50
N LEU A 135 -9.19 -5.00 -13.10
CA LEU A 135 -8.93 -4.47 -14.44
C LEU A 135 -9.07 -5.51 -15.56
N SER A 136 -9.41 -6.73 -15.21
CA SER A 136 -9.58 -7.82 -16.19
C SER A 136 -10.97 -7.84 -16.80
#